data_b9886a9041fa981eb9cc256269bf8545
#
_entry.id   b9886a9041fa981eb9cc256269bf8545
#
_cell.length_a   1.000
_cell.length_b   1.000
_cell.length_c   1.000
_cell.angle_alpha   90.00
_cell.angle_beta   90.00
_cell.angle_gamma   90.00
#
_symmetry.space_group_name_H-M   'P 1'
#
loop_
_entity.id
_entity.type
_entity.pdbx_description
1 polymer ?
#
loop_
_entity_poly.entity_id
_entity_poly.type
_entity_poly.pdbx_seq_one_letter_code
_entity_poly.pdbx_strand_id
1 'polypeptide(L)'
;LLVERTFADTVFFTNSGTETAELAIKMARKYHYENGQPDRTEILAFEGAFHGRSTGAIAAAGSEKMVKGFGPLMPGFRQLPWGDMAAVGAAITPQTCAVMIEPVQGEGGIRPAGDAMLKLLRELCDATGTLLIFDEVQCGMGRTGRLFAQEWSGVAPDIMMVAKGIGGGFPLGALLATENAAKGMTAGSHGSTYGGNPLGCAVGAKVVGIISDPAFLAEVSRKAALFRQGLEALVASHPKVLEEVRGEGLMLGLKCRAANADFVTAPYDAGILPVAAADNVVRLLPALNIPDEDIAEALARLDRTAKSLGEAA
;
A
#
# COMPACT_ATOMS: atom_id res chain seq x y z
N LEU A 1 -13.19 -17.22 2.72
CA LEU A 1 -13.22 -16.27 1.58
C LEU A 1 -11.83 -15.80 1.17
N LEU A 2 -11.02 -15.24 2.10
CA LEU A 2 -9.70 -14.73 1.76
C LEU A 2 -8.77 -15.84 1.24
N VAL A 3 -8.72 -16.99 1.91
CA VAL A 3 -7.94 -18.15 1.47
C VAL A 3 -8.39 -18.66 0.10
N GLU A 4 -9.69 -18.69 -0.18
CA GLU A 4 -10.24 -19.12 -1.47
C GLU A 4 -9.91 -18.17 -2.64
N ARG A 5 -9.52 -16.94 -2.35
CA ARG A 5 -9.36 -15.85 -3.36
C ARG A 5 -7.94 -15.31 -3.45
N THR A 6 -7.01 -15.86 -2.68
CA THR A 6 -5.63 -15.39 -2.64
C THR A 6 -4.65 -16.58 -2.59
N PHE A 7 -3.36 -16.28 -2.58
CA PHE A 7 -2.28 -17.25 -2.42
C PHE A 7 -2.20 -17.87 -1.01
N ALA A 8 -2.89 -17.27 -0.02
CA ALA A 8 -2.69 -17.58 1.39
C ALA A 8 -3.37 -18.88 1.82
N ASP A 9 -2.71 -19.62 2.69
CA ASP A 9 -3.25 -20.80 3.35
C ASP A 9 -3.87 -20.47 4.70
N THR A 10 -3.39 -19.39 5.35
CA THR A 10 -3.83 -18.97 6.69
C THR A 10 -4.10 -17.46 6.76
N VAL A 11 -4.98 -17.07 7.69
CA VAL A 11 -5.33 -15.67 7.95
C VAL A 11 -5.40 -15.42 9.45
N PHE A 12 -4.79 -14.32 9.89
CA PHE A 12 -4.97 -13.79 11.24
C PHE A 12 -5.65 -12.42 11.17
N PHE A 13 -6.79 -12.26 11.84
CA PHE A 13 -7.52 -11.01 11.84
C PHE A 13 -7.01 -10.04 12.90
N THR A 14 -6.93 -8.78 12.52
CA THR A 14 -6.54 -7.63 13.34
C THR A 14 -7.58 -6.51 13.22
N ASN A 15 -7.32 -5.33 13.81
CA ASN A 15 -8.24 -4.21 13.74
C ASN A 15 -7.73 -3.06 12.86
N SER A 16 -6.46 -3.10 12.46
CA SER A 16 -5.81 -2.02 11.73
C SER A 16 -4.61 -2.50 10.91
N GLY A 17 -4.16 -1.68 9.95
CA GLY A 17 -2.94 -1.94 9.19
C GLY A 17 -1.67 -1.91 10.06
N THR A 18 -1.64 -1.08 11.08
CA THR A 18 -0.53 -1.05 12.05
C THR A 18 -0.39 -2.38 12.78
N GLU A 19 -1.50 -2.99 13.22
CA GLU A 19 -1.46 -4.32 13.85
C GLU A 19 -1.02 -5.41 12.86
N THR A 20 -1.43 -5.32 11.58
CA THR A 20 -0.94 -6.26 10.56
C THR A 20 0.56 -6.11 10.34
N ALA A 21 1.11 -4.88 10.36
CA ALA A 21 2.54 -4.63 10.23
C ALA A 21 3.33 -5.25 11.38
N GLU A 22 2.90 -5.05 12.63
CA GLU A 22 3.53 -5.65 13.80
C GLU A 22 3.52 -7.18 13.74
N LEU A 23 2.40 -7.77 13.28
CA LEU A 23 2.31 -9.22 13.11
C LEU A 23 3.21 -9.72 11.97
N ALA A 24 3.28 -9.00 10.85
CA ALA A 24 4.16 -9.37 9.72
C ALA A 24 5.64 -9.37 10.14
N ILE A 25 6.09 -8.33 10.88
CA ILE A 25 7.44 -8.25 11.44
C ILE A 25 7.72 -9.44 12.37
N LYS A 26 6.79 -9.74 13.28
CA LYS A 26 6.91 -10.86 14.22
C LYS A 26 6.95 -12.20 13.49
N MET A 27 6.07 -12.41 12.51
CA MET A 27 5.98 -13.65 11.75
C MET A 27 7.28 -13.92 10.98
N ALA A 28 7.82 -12.91 10.27
CA ALA A 28 9.05 -13.03 9.53
C ALA A 28 10.24 -13.40 10.42
N ARG A 29 10.41 -12.73 11.55
CA ARG A 29 11.49 -13.04 12.51
C ARG A 29 11.33 -14.40 13.13
N LYS A 30 10.11 -14.75 13.56
CA LYS A 30 9.83 -16.03 14.21
C LYS A 30 9.98 -17.21 13.25
N TYR A 31 9.63 -17.06 11.98
CA TYR A 31 9.86 -18.05 10.95
C TYR A 31 11.33 -18.48 10.92
N HIS A 32 12.26 -17.55 10.86
CA HIS A 32 13.69 -17.87 10.83
C HIS A 32 14.20 -18.40 12.15
N TYR A 33 13.73 -17.88 13.28
CA TYR A 33 14.06 -18.40 14.60
C TYR A 33 13.72 -19.89 14.73
N GLU A 34 12.50 -20.30 14.38
CA GLU A 34 12.04 -21.68 14.44
C GLU A 34 12.73 -22.60 13.40
N ASN A 35 13.31 -22.01 12.36
CA ASN A 35 14.15 -22.74 11.39
C ASN A 35 15.63 -22.79 11.77
N GLY A 36 16.00 -22.48 13.02
CA GLY A 36 17.38 -22.55 13.51
C GLY A 36 18.28 -21.40 13.07
N GLN A 37 17.70 -20.29 12.64
CA GLN A 37 18.40 -19.07 12.18
C GLN A 37 18.03 -17.84 13.04
N PRO A 38 18.31 -17.86 14.36
CA PRO A 38 17.84 -16.82 15.30
C PRO A 38 18.43 -15.43 15.03
N ASP A 39 19.58 -15.34 14.37
CA ASP A 39 20.25 -14.07 14.02
C ASP A 39 19.70 -13.44 12.74
N ARG A 40 18.81 -14.14 12.03
CA ARG A 40 18.20 -13.68 10.79
C ARG A 40 16.97 -12.84 11.11
N THR A 41 17.16 -11.54 11.35
CA THR A 41 16.16 -10.65 11.91
C THR A 41 16.00 -9.33 11.15
N GLU A 42 16.89 -9.03 10.18
CA GLU A 42 16.84 -7.79 9.40
C GLU A 42 15.70 -7.83 8.39
N ILE A 43 14.91 -6.75 8.34
CA ILE A 43 13.89 -6.52 7.33
C ILE A 43 14.32 -5.35 6.45
N LEU A 44 14.38 -5.58 5.15
CA LEU A 44 14.61 -4.53 4.16
C LEU A 44 13.26 -3.90 3.82
N ALA A 45 13.20 -2.58 3.84
CA ALA A 45 12.05 -1.79 3.41
C ALA A 45 12.52 -0.71 2.42
N PHE A 46 11.64 0.17 1.97
CA PHE A 46 11.98 1.15 0.94
C PHE A 46 11.72 2.57 1.40
N GLU A 47 12.56 3.51 0.94
CA GLU A 47 12.36 4.94 1.18
C GLU A 47 10.98 5.39 0.69
N GLY A 48 10.32 6.21 1.49
CA GLY A 48 8.97 6.68 1.24
C GLY A 48 7.87 5.70 1.64
N ALA A 49 8.19 4.55 2.23
CA ALA A 49 7.22 3.58 2.70
C ALA A 49 6.38 4.11 3.88
N PHE A 50 5.15 3.58 3.98
CA PHE A 50 4.27 3.80 5.12
C PHE A 50 3.62 2.49 5.56
N HIS A 51 4.10 1.92 6.66
CA HIS A 51 3.61 0.64 7.18
C HIS A 51 2.78 0.76 8.47
N GLY A 52 2.53 1.99 8.94
CA GLY A 52 1.78 2.24 10.18
C GLY A 52 2.48 3.21 11.12
N ARG A 53 1.97 3.31 12.35
CA ARG A 53 2.41 4.29 13.35
C ARG A 53 2.90 3.70 14.67
N SER A 54 2.92 2.35 14.82
CA SER A 54 3.58 1.68 15.94
C SER A 54 5.11 1.78 15.84
N THR A 55 5.82 1.48 16.91
CA THR A 55 7.28 1.60 16.96
C THR A 55 8.00 0.72 15.95
N GLY A 56 7.49 -0.50 15.69
CA GLY A 56 8.03 -1.37 14.63
C GLY A 56 7.72 -0.83 13.24
N ALA A 57 6.49 -0.39 13.00
CA ALA A 57 6.08 0.14 11.70
C ALA A 57 6.82 1.43 11.31
N ILE A 58 7.05 2.37 12.26
CA ILE A 58 7.83 3.59 11.98
C ILE A 58 9.32 3.28 11.77
N ALA A 59 9.86 2.27 12.46
CA ALA A 59 11.24 1.82 12.24
C ALA A 59 11.40 1.20 10.84
N ALA A 60 10.42 0.44 10.36
CA ALA A 60 10.40 -0.09 8.99
C ALA A 60 10.33 1.03 7.94
N ALA A 61 9.48 2.04 8.13
CA ALA A 61 9.36 3.17 7.22
C ALA A 61 10.58 4.09 7.20
N GLY A 62 11.27 4.27 8.33
CA GLY A 62 12.52 5.05 8.46
C GLY A 62 12.40 6.55 8.16
N SER A 63 11.19 7.07 7.94
CA SER A 63 10.97 8.48 7.63
C SER A 63 11.30 9.36 8.84
N GLU A 64 12.19 10.35 8.69
CA GLU A 64 12.59 11.27 9.75
C GLU A 64 11.39 11.92 10.44
N LYS A 65 10.40 12.34 9.66
CA LYS A 65 9.14 12.93 10.16
C LYS A 65 8.39 12.00 11.11
N MET A 66 8.46 10.68 10.90
CA MET A 66 7.73 9.71 11.71
C MET A 66 8.54 9.21 12.91
N VAL A 67 9.87 9.21 12.83
CA VAL A 67 10.73 8.62 13.87
C VAL A 67 11.27 9.66 14.87
N LYS A 68 11.27 10.95 14.51
CA LYS A 68 11.84 12.02 15.34
C LYS A 68 11.13 12.11 16.70
N GLY A 69 11.89 11.94 17.76
CA GLY A 69 11.42 12.00 19.15
C GLY A 69 10.84 10.69 19.71
N PHE A 70 10.80 9.61 18.90
CA PHE A 70 10.27 8.29 19.30
C PHE A 70 11.36 7.22 19.44
N GLY A 71 12.63 7.64 19.60
CA GLY A 71 13.74 6.71 19.83
C GLY A 71 13.78 6.15 21.27
N PRO A 72 14.57 5.06 21.49
CA PRO A 72 15.33 4.34 20.46
C PRO A 72 14.42 3.56 19.51
N LEU A 73 14.78 3.53 18.22
CA LEU A 73 14.02 2.78 17.23
C LEU A 73 14.18 1.27 17.43
N MET A 74 13.16 0.51 17.05
CA MET A 74 13.26 -0.93 17.00
C MET A 74 14.36 -1.34 16.01
N PRO A 75 15.35 -2.16 16.41
CA PRO A 75 16.45 -2.54 15.53
C PRO A 75 16.05 -3.55 14.45
N GLY A 76 16.93 -3.71 13.45
CA GLY A 76 16.79 -4.71 12.41
C GLY A 76 15.93 -4.24 11.23
N PHE A 77 15.97 -2.96 10.90
CA PHE A 77 15.38 -2.41 9.67
C PHE A 77 16.43 -1.64 8.88
N ARG A 78 16.38 -1.79 7.56
CA ARG A 78 17.19 -1.01 6.62
C ARG A 78 16.33 -0.56 5.46
N GLN A 79 16.37 0.75 5.17
CA GLN A 79 15.67 1.35 4.05
C GLN A 79 16.55 1.36 2.81
N LEU A 80 15.98 0.98 1.68
CA LEU A 80 16.62 0.98 0.37
C LEU A 80 16.02 2.08 -0.51
N PRO A 81 16.81 2.66 -1.42
CA PRO A 81 16.27 3.61 -2.39
C PRO A 81 15.16 2.96 -3.23
N TRP A 82 14.06 3.70 -3.45
CA TRP A 82 12.95 3.22 -4.27
C TRP A 82 13.38 3.07 -5.73
N GLY A 83 13.10 1.89 -6.31
CA GLY A 83 13.39 1.59 -7.71
C GLY A 83 14.84 1.19 -8.00
N ASP A 84 15.74 1.19 -7.01
CA ASP A 84 17.12 0.72 -7.21
C ASP A 84 17.21 -0.81 -7.04
N MET A 85 16.98 -1.52 -8.14
CA MET A 85 17.03 -2.98 -8.18
C MET A 85 18.42 -3.56 -7.88
N ALA A 86 19.49 -2.83 -8.21
CA ALA A 86 20.85 -3.26 -7.93
C ALA A 86 21.15 -3.17 -6.42
N ALA A 87 20.68 -2.11 -5.76
CA ALA A 87 20.80 -1.94 -4.32
C ALA A 87 20.08 -3.08 -3.56
N VAL A 88 18.92 -3.54 -4.04
CA VAL A 88 18.19 -4.65 -3.42
C VAL A 88 19.02 -5.93 -3.40
N GLY A 89 19.56 -6.34 -4.56
CA GLY A 89 20.38 -7.56 -4.65
C GLY A 89 21.61 -7.53 -3.74
N ALA A 90 22.28 -6.35 -3.66
CA ALA A 90 23.46 -6.14 -2.81
C ALA A 90 23.09 -6.07 -1.30
N ALA A 91 21.85 -5.74 -0.97
CA ALA A 91 21.41 -5.53 0.40
C ALA A 91 21.02 -6.83 1.12
N ILE A 92 20.59 -7.86 0.40
CA ILE A 92 20.20 -9.14 1.01
C ILE A 92 21.46 -9.85 1.53
N THR A 93 21.47 -10.13 2.83
CA THR A 93 22.56 -10.81 3.55
C THR A 93 22.04 -12.03 4.30
N PRO A 94 22.91 -12.86 4.88
CA PRO A 94 22.47 -13.96 5.76
C PRO A 94 21.61 -13.51 6.96
N GLN A 95 21.65 -12.23 7.34
CA GLN A 95 20.85 -11.67 8.42
C GLN A 95 19.47 -11.18 7.95
N THR A 96 19.25 -11.09 6.64
CA THR A 96 17.98 -10.58 6.09
C THR A 96 16.89 -11.64 6.21
N CYS A 97 15.86 -11.39 7.03
CA CYS A 97 14.72 -12.28 7.21
C CYS A 97 13.59 -12.00 6.20
N ALA A 98 13.40 -10.76 5.82
CA ALA A 98 12.32 -10.40 4.89
C ALA A 98 12.64 -9.13 4.08
N VAL A 99 11.98 -9.02 2.93
CA VAL A 99 11.81 -7.76 2.19
C VAL A 99 10.35 -7.35 2.28
N MET A 100 10.07 -6.11 2.72
CA MET A 100 8.73 -5.55 2.88
C MET A 100 8.54 -4.40 1.89
N ILE A 101 7.49 -4.47 1.08
CA ILE A 101 7.19 -3.48 0.04
C ILE A 101 5.69 -3.25 -0.11
N GLU A 102 5.30 -2.01 -0.41
CA GLU A 102 3.97 -1.69 -0.94
C GLU A 102 4.01 -1.90 -2.47
N PRO A 103 3.16 -2.73 -3.10
CA PRO A 103 3.07 -2.83 -4.57
C PRO A 103 2.81 -1.49 -5.25
N VAL A 104 2.06 -0.60 -4.58
CA VAL A 104 1.95 0.82 -4.91
C VAL A 104 2.12 1.62 -3.64
N GLN A 105 3.21 2.38 -3.53
CA GLN A 105 3.40 3.27 -2.38
C GLN A 105 2.37 4.39 -2.39
N GLY A 106 1.65 4.54 -1.28
CA GLY A 106 0.67 5.60 -1.11
C GLY A 106 1.29 6.92 -0.66
N GLU A 107 1.82 6.95 0.54
CA GLU A 107 2.40 8.15 1.17
C GLU A 107 3.68 8.62 0.47
N GLY A 108 4.42 7.72 -0.16
CA GLY A 108 5.64 7.98 -0.92
C GLY A 108 5.45 8.74 -2.23
N GLY A 109 4.20 9.09 -2.62
CA GLY A 109 3.91 9.87 -3.83
C GLY A 109 3.26 9.06 -4.95
N ILE A 110 2.40 8.13 -4.60
CA ILE A 110 1.66 7.27 -5.53
C ILE A 110 2.61 6.62 -6.54
N ARG A 111 3.51 5.79 -6.03
CA ARG A 111 4.59 5.17 -6.82
C ARG A 111 4.36 3.66 -6.99
N PRO A 112 3.90 3.19 -8.17
CA PRO A 112 3.88 1.76 -8.47
C PRO A 112 5.30 1.19 -8.49
N ALA A 113 5.50 0.01 -7.89
CA ALA A 113 6.78 -0.71 -7.96
C ALA A 113 7.06 -1.23 -9.37
N GLY A 114 6.00 -1.59 -10.08
CA GLY A 114 6.07 -2.21 -11.40
C GLY A 114 6.44 -3.69 -11.36
N ASP A 115 6.02 -4.40 -12.41
CA ASP A 115 6.17 -5.85 -12.51
C ASP A 115 7.62 -6.33 -12.41
N ALA A 116 8.54 -5.60 -13.04
CA ALA A 116 9.95 -6.00 -13.06
C ALA A 116 10.57 -6.01 -11.66
N MET A 117 10.26 -5.01 -10.84
CA MET A 117 10.74 -4.93 -9.46
C MET A 117 10.13 -6.04 -8.61
N LEU A 118 8.81 -6.26 -8.68
CA LEU A 118 8.15 -7.28 -7.88
C LEU A 118 8.63 -8.69 -8.23
N LYS A 119 8.84 -8.99 -9.53
CA LYS A 119 9.39 -10.27 -9.98
C LYS A 119 10.82 -10.46 -9.51
N LEU A 120 11.68 -9.45 -9.63
CA LEU A 120 13.05 -9.50 -9.12
C LEU A 120 13.08 -9.76 -7.60
N LEU A 121 12.23 -9.08 -6.83
CA LEU A 121 12.13 -9.30 -5.38
C LEU A 121 11.75 -10.75 -5.07
N ARG A 122 10.80 -11.34 -5.81
CA ARG A 122 10.43 -12.73 -5.62
C ARG A 122 11.60 -13.67 -5.92
N GLU A 123 12.28 -13.48 -7.06
CA GLU A 123 13.44 -14.28 -7.46
C GLU A 123 14.57 -14.22 -6.41
N LEU A 124 14.90 -13.03 -5.92
CA LEU A 124 15.93 -12.84 -4.90
C LEU A 124 15.52 -13.46 -3.55
N CYS A 125 14.27 -13.32 -3.15
CA CYS A 125 13.76 -13.91 -1.93
C CYS A 125 13.78 -15.43 -2.01
N ASP A 126 13.38 -16.02 -3.12
CA ASP A 126 13.41 -17.47 -3.35
C ASP A 126 14.83 -18.01 -3.32
N ALA A 127 15.76 -17.34 -4.01
CA ALA A 127 17.17 -17.75 -4.09
C ALA A 127 17.89 -17.71 -2.72
N THR A 128 17.45 -16.85 -1.81
CA THR A 128 18.10 -16.64 -0.51
C THR A 128 17.33 -17.19 0.68
N GLY A 129 16.10 -17.69 0.46
CA GLY A 129 15.19 -18.10 1.52
C GLY A 129 14.70 -16.93 2.40
N THR A 130 14.76 -15.71 1.88
CA THR A 130 14.20 -14.48 2.49
C THR A 130 12.70 -14.43 2.25
N LEU A 131 11.90 -14.02 3.23
CA LEU A 131 10.45 -13.88 3.02
C LEU A 131 10.12 -12.59 2.28
N LEU A 132 9.12 -12.64 1.39
CA LEU A 132 8.58 -11.47 0.71
C LEU A 132 7.26 -11.06 1.37
N ILE A 133 7.19 -9.80 1.83
CA ILE A 133 6.01 -9.22 2.48
C ILE A 133 5.45 -8.11 1.59
N PHE A 134 4.19 -8.25 1.17
CA PHE A 134 3.48 -7.17 0.50
C PHE A 134 2.57 -6.43 1.47
N ASP A 135 2.70 -5.11 1.49
CA ASP A 135 1.77 -4.22 2.18
C ASP A 135 0.69 -3.76 1.19
N GLU A 136 -0.43 -4.43 1.22
CA GLU A 136 -1.62 -4.13 0.41
C GLU A 136 -2.69 -3.34 1.20
N VAL A 137 -2.30 -2.75 2.31
CA VAL A 137 -3.21 -1.99 3.19
C VAL A 137 -3.86 -0.82 2.46
N GLN A 138 -3.15 -0.17 1.54
CA GLN A 138 -3.70 0.95 0.76
C GLN A 138 -4.05 0.57 -0.67
N CYS A 139 -3.23 -0.24 -1.35
CA CYS A 139 -3.40 -0.57 -2.75
C CYS A 139 -4.28 -1.80 -3.01
N GLY A 140 -4.56 -2.60 -1.97
CA GLY A 140 -5.44 -3.77 -2.08
C GLY A 140 -6.94 -3.45 -2.09
N MET A 141 -7.75 -4.49 -1.97
CA MET A 141 -9.21 -4.42 -1.87
C MET A 141 -9.87 -3.65 -3.03
N GLY A 142 -9.50 -4.01 -4.25
CA GLY A 142 -10.10 -3.44 -5.45
C GLY A 142 -9.52 -2.10 -5.92
N ARG A 143 -8.67 -1.46 -5.12
CA ARG A 143 -8.20 -0.10 -5.35
C ARG A 143 -7.48 0.10 -6.68
N THR A 144 -6.72 -0.90 -7.13
CA THR A 144 -6.00 -0.88 -8.41
C THR A 144 -6.77 -1.52 -9.58
N GLY A 145 -8.04 -1.91 -9.37
CA GLY A 145 -8.86 -2.60 -10.39
C GLY A 145 -8.73 -4.13 -10.37
N ARG A 146 -7.89 -4.67 -9.49
CA ARG A 146 -7.82 -6.09 -9.12
C ARG A 146 -8.16 -6.24 -7.64
N LEU A 147 -8.51 -7.45 -7.18
CA LEU A 147 -8.80 -7.64 -5.75
C LEU A 147 -7.58 -7.22 -4.91
N PHE A 148 -6.38 -7.63 -5.33
CA PHE A 148 -5.11 -7.19 -4.78
C PHE A 148 -4.16 -6.72 -5.87
N ALA A 149 -3.32 -5.71 -5.57
CA ALA A 149 -2.42 -5.10 -6.54
C ALA A 149 -1.36 -6.09 -7.05
N GLN A 150 -0.96 -7.07 -6.24
CA GLN A 150 -0.02 -8.12 -6.63
C GLN A 150 -0.49 -8.94 -7.85
N GLU A 151 -1.79 -8.99 -8.11
CA GLU A 151 -2.36 -9.74 -9.24
C GLU A 151 -1.93 -9.17 -10.61
N TRP A 152 -1.53 -7.89 -10.68
CA TRP A 152 -1.01 -7.29 -11.90
C TRP A 152 0.32 -7.91 -12.34
N SER A 153 1.23 -8.14 -11.39
CA SER A 153 2.53 -8.76 -11.64
C SER A 153 2.48 -10.29 -11.70
N GLY A 154 1.44 -10.91 -11.12
CA GLY A 154 1.34 -12.35 -10.91
C GLY A 154 2.31 -12.88 -9.85
N VAL A 155 2.90 -12.01 -9.02
CA VAL A 155 3.83 -12.37 -7.95
C VAL A 155 3.07 -12.63 -6.66
N ALA A 156 3.15 -13.84 -6.11
CA ALA A 156 2.62 -14.14 -4.79
C ALA A 156 3.70 -13.85 -3.72
N PRO A 157 3.37 -13.07 -2.67
CA PRO A 157 4.24 -12.91 -1.51
C PRO A 157 4.13 -14.11 -0.57
N ASP A 158 5.02 -14.20 0.42
CA ASP A 158 4.88 -15.16 1.52
C ASP A 158 3.90 -14.66 2.58
N ILE A 159 3.82 -13.32 2.75
CA ILE A 159 2.98 -12.63 3.73
C ILE A 159 2.36 -11.40 3.06
N MET A 160 1.07 -11.16 3.30
CA MET A 160 0.37 -9.98 2.80
C MET A 160 -0.43 -9.29 3.90
N MET A 161 -0.20 -7.99 4.05
CA MET A 161 -0.90 -7.13 4.99
C MET A 161 -2.12 -6.52 4.32
N VAL A 162 -3.29 -6.62 4.95
CA VAL A 162 -4.56 -6.09 4.44
C VAL A 162 -5.29 -5.32 5.55
N ALA A 163 -5.82 -4.13 5.25
CA ALA A 163 -6.66 -3.36 6.16
C ALA A 163 -7.51 -2.35 5.35
N LYS A 164 -7.88 -1.22 5.95
CA LYS A 164 -8.64 -0.13 5.29
C LYS A 164 -9.85 -0.65 4.51
N GLY A 165 -9.69 -0.88 3.21
CA GLY A 165 -10.75 -1.30 2.31
C GLY A 165 -11.49 -2.57 2.75
N ILE A 166 -10.84 -3.51 3.41
CA ILE A 166 -11.46 -4.76 3.85
C ILE A 166 -12.61 -4.54 4.84
N GLY A 167 -12.52 -3.46 5.64
CA GLY A 167 -13.54 -3.13 6.62
C GLY A 167 -14.69 -2.27 6.09
N GLY A 168 -14.57 -1.70 4.87
CA GLY A 168 -15.59 -0.81 4.31
C GLY A 168 -15.95 0.38 5.21
N GLY A 169 -15.02 0.83 6.07
CA GLY A 169 -15.21 1.85 7.10
C GLY A 169 -15.21 1.31 8.54
N PHE A 170 -15.43 -0.01 8.73
CA PHE A 170 -15.28 -0.64 10.04
C PHE A 170 -13.81 -0.98 10.32
N PRO A 171 -13.31 -0.83 11.57
CA PRO A 171 -11.94 -1.18 11.92
C PRO A 171 -11.69 -2.69 11.74
N LEU A 172 -10.97 -3.06 10.71
CA LEU A 172 -10.63 -4.44 10.38
C LEU A 172 -9.30 -4.48 9.63
N GLY A 173 -8.48 -5.46 9.96
CA GLY A 173 -7.30 -5.85 9.22
C GLY A 173 -7.17 -7.37 9.16
N ALA A 174 -6.32 -7.84 8.28
CA ALA A 174 -5.99 -9.25 8.16
C ALA A 174 -4.52 -9.40 7.72
N LEU A 175 -3.81 -10.31 8.32
CA LEU A 175 -2.53 -10.79 7.80
C LEU A 175 -2.76 -12.13 7.13
N LEU A 176 -2.44 -12.21 5.85
CA LEU A 176 -2.53 -13.39 5.03
C LEU A 176 -1.12 -13.98 4.88
N ALA A 177 -0.99 -15.30 4.99
CA ALA A 177 0.31 -15.94 4.86
C ALA A 177 0.21 -17.33 4.25
N THR A 178 1.30 -17.77 3.61
CA THR A 178 1.48 -19.18 3.28
C THR A 178 1.62 -20.01 4.55
N GLU A 179 1.23 -21.28 4.52
CA GLU A 179 1.42 -22.21 5.64
C GLU A 179 2.89 -22.25 6.07
N ASN A 180 3.82 -22.23 5.10
CA ASN A 180 5.24 -22.20 5.36
C ASN A 180 5.68 -20.97 6.15
N ALA A 181 5.27 -19.76 5.77
CA ALA A 181 5.63 -18.53 6.48
C ALA A 181 5.01 -18.49 7.90
N ALA A 182 3.80 -19.04 8.05
CA ALA A 182 3.05 -19.03 9.31
C ALA A 182 3.46 -20.14 10.31
N LYS A 183 4.20 -21.18 9.89
CA LYS A 183 4.47 -22.37 10.72
C LYS A 183 5.14 -22.09 12.07
N GLY A 184 5.87 -20.97 12.18
CA GLY A 184 6.48 -20.53 13.44
C GLY A 184 5.50 -19.88 14.42
N MET A 185 4.29 -19.51 13.97
CA MET A 185 3.28 -18.83 14.77
C MET A 185 2.40 -19.83 15.53
N THR A 186 2.94 -20.36 16.60
CA THR A 186 2.24 -21.30 17.48
C THR A 186 1.31 -20.58 18.47
N ALA A 187 0.42 -21.35 19.14
CA ALA A 187 -0.48 -20.79 20.15
C ALA A 187 0.28 -19.98 21.22
N GLY A 188 -0.20 -18.78 21.52
CA GLY A 188 0.42 -17.84 22.45
C GLY A 188 1.52 -16.95 21.84
N SER A 189 1.97 -17.17 20.60
CA SER A 189 2.99 -16.32 19.95
C SER A 189 2.48 -14.92 19.64
N HIS A 190 1.19 -14.77 19.37
CA HIS A 190 0.52 -13.49 19.08
C HIS A 190 -0.93 -13.55 19.55
N GLY A 191 -1.53 -12.39 19.76
CA GLY A 191 -2.92 -12.25 20.14
C GLY A 191 -3.46 -10.86 19.84
N SER A 192 -4.78 -10.76 19.71
CA SER A 192 -5.52 -9.52 19.56
C SER A 192 -6.83 -9.65 20.32
N THR A 193 -7.17 -8.65 21.14
CA THR A 193 -8.42 -8.67 21.92
C THR A 193 -9.65 -8.63 21.02
N TYR A 194 -9.64 -7.82 19.99
CA TYR A 194 -10.78 -7.60 19.10
C TYR A 194 -10.58 -8.15 17.68
N GLY A 195 -9.38 -8.61 17.33
CA GLY A 195 -9.13 -9.23 16.04
C GLY A 195 -9.98 -10.48 15.86
N GLY A 196 -10.70 -10.57 14.73
CA GLY A 196 -11.60 -11.68 14.46
C GLY A 196 -12.96 -11.58 15.17
N ASN A 197 -13.35 -10.42 15.71
CA ASN A 197 -14.66 -10.26 16.30
C ASN A 197 -15.78 -10.50 15.27
N PRO A 198 -16.93 -11.08 15.70
CA PRO A 198 -17.99 -11.47 14.75
C PRO A 198 -18.52 -10.33 13.89
N LEU A 199 -18.63 -9.12 14.43
CA LEU A 199 -19.13 -7.96 13.68
C LEU A 199 -18.13 -7.57 12.58
N GLY A 200 -16.85 -7.42 12.92
CA GLY A 200 -15.79 -7.10 11.95
C GLY A 200 -15.69 -8.16 10.84
N CYS A 201 -15.75 -9.44 11.21
CA CYS A 201 -15.72 -10.55 10.24
C CYS A 201 -16.95 -10.55 9.33
N ALA A 202 -18.14 -10.28 9.86
CA ALA A 202 -19.37 -10.20 9.05
C ALA A 202 -19.31 -9.03 8.04
N VAL A 203 -18.85 -7.87 8.48
CA VAL A 203 -18.62 -6.71 7.60
C VAL A 203 -17.58 -7.04 6.54
N GLY A 204 -16.41 -7.56 6.93
CA GLY A 204 -15.34 -7.93 6.01
C GLY A 204 -15.78 -8.97 4.98
N ALA A 205 -16.51 -10.01 5.40
CA ALA A 205 -17.05 -11.02 4.49
C ALA A 205 -17.99 -10.40 3.44
N LYS A 206 -18.83 -9.46 3.85
CA LYS A 206 -19.73 -8.75 2.92
C LYS A 206 -18.93 -7.88 1.95
N VAL A 207 -17.95 -7.12 2.45
CA VAL A 207 -17.10 -6.24 1.63
C VAL A 207 -16.27 -7.04 0.63
N VAL A 208 -15.59 -8.10 1.09
CA VAL A 208 -14.83 -9.00 0.20
C VAL A 208 -15.74 -9.60 -0.87
N GLY A 209 -16.95 -10.05 -0.49
CA GLY A 209 -17.91 -10.60 -1.45
C GLY A 209 -18.35 -9.61 -2.53
N ILE A 210 -18.49 -8.33 -2.19
CA ILE A 210 -18.83 -7.27 -3.16
C ILE A 210 -17.63 -6.94 -4.06
N ILE A 211 -16.47 -6.67 -3.45
CA ILE A 211 -15.30 -6.20 -4.20
C ILE A 211 -14.73 -7.30 -5.11
N SER A 212 -14.79 -8.56 -4.68
CA SER A 212 -14.26 -9.67 -5.47
C SER A 212 -15.17 -10.11 -6.62
N ASP A 213 -16.32 -9.47 -6.82
CA ASP A 213 -17.17 -9.70 -8.00
C ASP A 213 -16.44 -9.19 -9.25
N PRO A 214 -16.24 -10.04 -10.27
CA PRO A 214 -15.57 -9.63 -11.51
C PRO A 214 -16.22 -8.44 -12.21
N ALA A 215 -17.56 -8.33 -12.15
CA ALA A 215 -18.28 -7.21 -12.74
C ALA A 215 -17.99 -5.91 -11.97
N PHE A 216 -17.90 -5.96 -10.64
CA PHE A 216 -17.53 -4.82 -9.82
C PHE A 216 -16.09 -4.34 -10.14
N LEU A 217 -15.11 -5.25 -10.21
CA LEU A 217 -13.72 -4.93 -10.54
C LEU A 217 -13.56 -4.40 -11.99
N ALA A 218 -14.33 -4.93 -12.93
CA ALA A 218 -14.37 -4.41 -14.30
C ALA A 218 -14.88 -2.96 -14.34
N GLU A 219 -15.90 -2.64 -13.54
CA GLU A 219 -16.43 -1.28 -13.44
C GLU A 219 -15.44 -0.33 -12.74
N VAL A 220 -14.73 -0.78 -11.71
CA VAL A 220 -13.62 -0.02 -11.10
C VAL A 220 -12.55 0.30 -12.14
N SER A 221 -12.15 -0.68 -12.94
CA SER A 221 -11.15 -0.50 -14.00
C SER A 221 -11.62 0.49 -15.09
N ARG A 222 -12.89 0.42 -15.50
CA ARG A 222 -13.48 1.37 -16.45
C ARG A 222 -13.44 2.81 -15.92
N LYS A 223 -13.88 3.00 -14.66
CA LYS A 223 -13.86 4.31 -13.99
C LYS A 223 -12.45 4.84 -13.80
N ALA A 224 -11.52 3.97 -13.48
CA ALA A 224 -10.11 4.32 -13.37
C ALA A 224 -9.55 4.84 -14.70
N ALA A 225 -9.86 4.18 -15.81
CA ALA A 225 -9.45 4.62 -17.15
C ALA A 225 -10.07 5.98 -17.50
N LEU A 226 -11.37 6.16 -17.22
CA LEU A 226 -12.07 7.43 -17.44
C LEU A 226 -11.42 8.57 -16.65
N PHE A 227 -11.16 8.35 -15.35
CA PHE A 227 -10.56 9.37 -14.49
C PHE A 227 -9.12 9.68 -14.89
N ARG A 228 -8.30 8.66 -15.17
CA ARG A 228 -6.93 8.82 -15.65
C ARG A 228 -6.87 9.64 -16.93
N GLN A 229 -7.70 9.32 -17.93
CA GLN A 229 -7.75 10.06 -19.18
C GLN A 229 -8.06 11.55 -18.96
N GLY A 230 -9.01 11.86 -18.06
CA GLY A 230 -9.32 13.23 -17.71
C GLY A 230 -8.18 13.96 -17.00
N LEU A 231 -7.46 13.26 -16.10
CA LEU A 231 -6.29 13.81 -15.41
C LEU A 231 -5.11 14.03 -16.36
N GLU A 232 -4.88 13.15 -17.33
CA GLU A 232 -3.85 13.33 -18.35
C GLU A 232 -4.14 14.52 -19.27
N ALA A 233 -5.41 14.72 -19.65
CA ALA A 233 -5.84 15.92 -20.35
C ALA A 233 -5.63 17.20 -19.52
N LEU A 234 -5.89 17.13 -18.22
CA LEU A 234 -5.65 18.23 -17.28
C LEU A 234 -4.16 18.60 -17.22
N VAL A 235 -3.26 17.60 -17.08
CA VAL A 235 -1.81 17.82 -17.10
C VAL A 235 -1.36 18.48 -18.41
N ALA A 236 -1.88 18.00 -19.55
CA ALA A 236 -1.56 18.58 -20.85
C ALA A 236 -2.04 20.04 -20.99
N SER A 237 -3.17 20.40 -20.36
CA SER A 237 -3.73 21.74 -20.40
C SER A 237 -3.02 22.72 -19.45
N HIS A 238 -2.40 22.21 -18.37
CA HIS A 238 -1.76 23.03 -17.32
C HIS A 238 -0.29 22.65 -17.06
N PRO A 239 0.59 22.62 -18.09
CA PRO A 239 1.97 22.11 -17.96
C PRO A 239 2.87 22.99 -17.07
N LYS A 240 2.46 24.20 -16.71
CA LYS A 240 3.16 25.05 -15.74
C LYS A 240 2.92 24.63 -14.29
N VAL A 241 1.76 24.01 -14.01
CA VAL A 241 1.32 23.66 -12.65
C VAL A 241 1.47 22.17 -12.40
N LEU A 242 1.16 21.33 -13.40
CA LEU A 242 1.15 19.88 -13.32
C LEU A 242 2.24 19.27 -14.21
N GLU A 243 2.72 18.09 -13.80
CA GLU A 243 3.82 17.40 -14.47
C GLU A 243 3.40 16.06 -15.08
N GLU A 244 2.78 15.21 -14.28
CA GLU A 244 2.36 13.87 -14.69
C GLU A 244 1.23 13.30 -13.84
N VAL A 245 0.58 12.25 -14.36
CA VAL A 245 -0.35 11.40 -13.61
C VAL A 245 0.37 10.11 -13.22
N ARG A 246 0.28 9.72 -11.95
CA ARG A 246 0.85 8.48 -11.40
C ARG A 246 -0.23 7.55 -10.88
N GLY A 247 0.14 6.28 -10.67
CA GLY A 247 -0.65 5.31 -9.93
C GLY A 247 -1.26 4.21 -10.80
N GLU A 248 -2.11 3.41 -10.15
CA GLU A 248 -2.81 2.28 -10.74
C GLU A 248 -4.29 2.27 -10.32
N GLY A 249 -5.18 1.97 -11.26
CA GLY A 249 -6.61 1.93 -10.99
C GLY A 249 -7.13 3.27 -10.47
N LEU A 250 -7.89 3.25 -9.37
CA LEU A 250 -8.38 4.44 -8.66
C LEU A 250 -7.44 4.88 -7.51
N MET A 251 -6.19 4.47 -7.52
CA MET A 251 -5.12 5.00 -6.69
C MET A 251 -4.26 5.91 -7.55
N LEU A 252 -4.69 7.17 -7.71
CA LEU A 252 -4.09 8.12 -8.63
C LEU A 252 -3.43 9.29 -7.90
N GLY A 253 -2.43 9.88 -8.54
CA GLY A 253 -1.74 11.06 -8.07
C GLY A 253 -1.43 12.04 -9.20
N LEU A 254 -1.56 13.33 -8.91
CA LEU A 254 -1.07 14.40 -9.76
C LEU A 254 0.26 14.90 -9.21
N LYS A 255 1.33 14.72 -9.94
CA LYS A 255 2.63 15.35 -9.65
C LYS A 255 2.54 16.81 -10.01
N CYS A 256 2.87 17.67 -9.04
CA CYS A 256 2.81 19.12 -9.21
C CYS A 256 4.18 19.72 -9.47
N ARG A 257 4.24 20.81 -10.26
CA ARG A 257 5.43 21.69 -10.37
C ARG A 257 5.40 22.77 -9.30
N ALA A 258 4.23 23.36 -9.05
CA ALA A 258 3.99 24.21 -7.89
C ALA A 258 3.92 23.36 -6.60
N ALA A 259 3.93 23.98 -5.42
CA ALA A 259 3.79 23.25 -4.17
C ALA A 259 2.45 22.50 -4.12
N ASN A 260 2.49 21.19 -3.83
CA ASN A 260 1.26 20.39 -3.75
C ASN A 260 0.33 20.85 -2.62
N ALA A 261 0.87 21.52 -1.58
CA ALA A 261 0.08 22.10 -0.51
C ALA A 261 -0.93 23.14 -1.04
N ASP A 262 -0.53 23.96 -2.01
CA ASP A 262 -1.42 24.96 -2.64
C ASP A 262 -2.50 24.27 -3.45
N PHE A 263 -2.13 23.18 -4.17
CA PHE A 263 -3.08 22.38 -4.95
C PHE A 263 -3.98 21.50 -4.07
N VAL A 264 -3.65 21.28 -2.81
CA VAL A 264 -4.52 20.59 -1.84
C VAL A 264 -5.48 21.59 -1.18
N THR A 265 -4.99 22.79 -0.84
CA THR A 265 -5.79 23.79 -0.09
C THR A 265 -6.84 24.46 -0.97
N ALA A 266 -6.47 24.89 -2.17
CA ALA A 266 -7.38 25.58 -3.09
C ALA A 266 -8.63 24.76 -3.50
N PRO A 267 -8.57 23.43 -3.71
CA PRO A 267 -9.76 22.64 -4.01
C PRO A 267 -10.75 22.49 -2.86
N TYR A 268 -10.37 22.74 -1.60
CA TYR A 268 -11.35 22.70 -0.49
C TYR A 268 -12.50 23.66 -0.73
N ASP A 269 -12.21 24.89 -1.18
CA ASP A 269 -13.24 25.86 -1.52
C ASP A 269 -14.05 25.42 -2.76
N ALA A 270 -13.45 24.61 -3.63
CA ALA A 270 -14.11 24.00 -4.78
C ALA A 270 -14.87 22.69 -4.42
N GLY A 271 -14.82 22.22 -3.16
CA GLY A 271 -15.53 21.04 -2.68
C GLY A 271 -14.87 19.71 -3.07
N ILE A 272 -13.54 19.66 -3.23
CA ILE A 272 -12.75 18.43 -3.33
C ILE A 272 -11.84 18.32 -2.11
N LEU A 273 -11.65 17.10 -1.61
CA LEU A 273 -10.79 16.79 -0.48
C LEU A 273 -9.60 15.91 -0.90
N PRO A 274 -8.63 16.44 -1.64
CA PRO A 274 -7.43 15.71 -2.00
C PRO A 274 -6.45 15.69 -0.82
N VAL A 275 -5.44 14.84 -0.89
CA VAL A 275 -4.44 14.68 0.17
C VAL A 275 -3.03 14.83 -0.41
N ALA A 276 -2.18 15.63 0.24
CA ALA A 276 -0.78 15.72 -0.13
C ALA A 276 -0.06 14.39 0.15
N ALA A 277 0.76 13.96 -0.78
CA ALA A 277 1.70 12.88 -0.62
C ALA A 277 3.14 13.39 -0.80
N ALA A 278 4.13 12.55 -0.49
CA ALA A 278 5.53 12.88 -0.76
C ALA A 278 5.79 13.12 -2.26
N ASP A 279 6.99 13.55 -2.58
CA ASP A 279 7.42 13.86 -3.95
C ASP A 279 6.51 14.86 -4.67
N ASN A 280 5.98 15.83 -3.94
CA ASN A 280 5.14 16.89 -4.47
C ASN A 280 3.89 16.40 -5.25
N VAL A 281 3.28 15.30 -4.77
CA VAL A 281 2.11 14.68 -5.38
C VAL A 281 0.83 15.03 -4.63
N VAL A 282 -0.25 15.28 -5.36
CA VAL A 282 -1.62 15.35 -4.85
C VAL A 282 -2.29 14.00 -5.08
N ARG A 283 -2.68 13.35 -4.00
CA ARG A 283 -3.28 12.01 -4.02
C ARG A 283 -4.80 12.07 -4.17
N LEU A 284 -5.33 11.28 -5.10
CA LEU A 284 -6.74 11.17 -5.43
C LEU A 284 -7.20 9.73 -5.23
N LEU A 285 -8.06 9.51 -4.24
CA LEU A 285 -8.57 8.19 -3.84
C LEU A 285 -10.11 8.20 -3.79
N PRO A 286 -10.81 8.32 -4.92
CA PRO A 286 -12.27 8.32 -4.92
C PRO A 286 -12.83 6.98 -4.43
N ALA A 287 -14.12 6.94 -4.07
CA ALA A 287 -14.81 5.69 -3.80
C ALA A 287 -14.73 4.75 -5.01
N LEU A 288 -14.63 3.42 -4.79
CA LEU A 288 -14.55 2.46 -5.90
C LEU A 288 -15.78 2.47 -6.80
N ASN A 289 -16.92 2.81 -6.23
CA ASN A 289 -18.22 2.92 -6.91
C ASN A 289 -18.58 4.36 -7.29
N ILE A 290 -17.61 5.30 -7.31
CA ILE A 290 -17.85 6.70 -7.66
C ILE A 290 -18.70 6.81 -8.94
N PRO A 291 -19.77 7.65 -8.99
CA PRO A 291 -20.53 7.90 -10.21
C PRO A 291 -19.68 8.59 -11.29
N ASP A 292 -20.01 8.38 -12.57
CA ASP A 292 -19.30 9.01 -13.68
C ASP A 292 -19.46 10.55 -13.66
N GLU A 293 -20.63 11.02 -13.24
CA GLU A 293 -20.91 12.44 -13.05
C GLU A 293 -20.01 13.08 -11.99
N ASP A 294 -19.69 12.36 -10.90
CA ASP A 294 -18.78 12.87 -9.87
C ASP A 294 -17.32 12.87 -10.35
N ILE A 295 -16.94 11.95 -11.24
CA ILE A 295 -15.63 11.98 -11.91
C ILE A 295 -15.54 13.23 -12.81
N ALA A 296 -16.57 13.49 -13.61
CA ALA A 296 -16.62 14.67 -14.48
C ALA A 296 -16.57 15.97 -13.68
N GLU A 297 -17.32 16.06 -12.59
CA GLU A 297 -17.33 17.24 -11.72
C GLU A 297 -15.99 17.43 -11.01
N ALA A 298 -15.36 16.33 -10.54
CA ALA A 298 -14.02 16.38 -9.93
C ALA A 298 -12.98 16.92 -10.92
N LEU A 299 -12.98 16.45 -12.16
CA LEU A 299 -12.09 16.95 -13.22
C LEU A 299 -12.32 18.43 -13.49
N ALA A 300 -13.57 18.88 -13.59
CA ALA A 300 -13.91 20.29 -13.81
C ALA A 300 -13.45 21.19 -12.64
N ARG A 301 -13.53 20.71 -11.39
CA ARG A 301 -13.04 21.43 -10.21
C ARG A 301 -11.53 21.50 -10.18
N LEU A 302 -10.83 20.39 -10.49
CA LEU A 302 -9.38 20.35 -10.60
C LEU A 302 -8.86 21.27 -11.70
N ASP A 303 -9.57 21.36 -12.84
CA ASP A 303 -9.24 22.27 -13.94
C ASP A 303 -9.30 23.74 -13.50
N ARG A 304 -10.38 24.14 -12.83
CA ARG A 304 -10.51 25.51 -12.27
C ARG A 304 -9.37 25.83 -11.30
N THR A 305 -9.02 24.87 -10.44
CA THR A 305 -7.90 25.01 -9.49
C THR A 305 -6.57 25.19 -10.21
N ALA A 306 -6.27 24.31 -11.18
CA ALA A 306 -5.02 24.37 -11.93
C ALA A 306 -4.89 25.69 -12.72
N LYS A 307 -6.00 26.18 -13.30
CA LYS A 307 -6.06 27.46 -13.99
C LYS A 307 -5.73 28.62 -13.05
N SER A 308 -6.40 28.69 -11.89
CA SER A 308 -6.16 29.75 -10.89
C SER A 308 -4.72 29.79 -10.40
N LEU A 309 -4.12 28.60 -10.13
CA LEU A 309 -2.71 28.51 -9.71
C LEU A 309 -1.74 28.89 -10.86
N GLY A 310 -2.09 28.58 -12.11
CA GLY A 310 -1.28 28.94 -13.27
C GLY A 310 -1.32 30.43 -13.63
N GLU A 311 -2.37 31.14 -13.24
CA GLU A 311 -2.51 32.62 -13.40
C GLU A 311 -1.74 33.36 -12.30
N ALA A 312 -1.52 32.73 -11.14
CA ALA A 312 -0.79 33.30 -10.00
C ALA A 312 0.74 33.04 -10.06
N ALA A 313 1.20 32.15 -10.92
CA ALA A 313 2.61 31.75 -11.12
C ALA A 313 3.24 32.51 -12.30
#